data_307830c3119e878b49dcc01b2317bcf6
#
_entry.id   307830c3119e878b49dcc01b2317bcf6
#
_cell.length_a   1.000
_cell.length_b   1.000
_cell.length_c   1.000
_cell.angle_alpha   90.00
_cell.angle_beta   90.00
_cell.angle_gamma   90.00
#
_symmetry.space_group_name_H-M   'P 1'
#
loop_
_entity.id
_entity.type
_entity.pdbx_description
1 polymer ?
#
loop_
_entity_poly.entity_id
_entity_poly.type
_entity_poly.pdbx_seq_one_letter_code
_entity_poly.pdbx_strand_id
1 'polypeptide(L)' 'MLTPVDIQNKVFKGGIGFDKKDVETFMHELCSDYEQLYRSNVELNDKVTTLNESLQHYKSVEDSMQKALTLSEKTAEE' A
#
# COMPACT_ATOMS: atom_id res chain seq x y z
N MET A 1 -10.29 -14.06 0.57
CA MET A 1 -8.96 -13.84 1.21
C MET A 1 -9.03 -14.18 2.69
N LEU A 2 -8.03 -14.87 3.22
CA LEU A 2 -7.95 -15.17 4.65
C LEU A 2 -7.76 -13.89 5.47
N THR A 3 -8.54 -13.76 6.54
CA THR A 3 -8.35 -12.69 7.51
C THR A 3 -7.48 -13.19 8.66
N PRO A 4 -6.85 -12.29 9.45
CA PRO A 4 -6.13 -12.72 10.65
C PRO A 4 -7.00 -13.56 11.61
N VAL A 5 -8.30 -13.25 11.71
CA VAL A 5 -9.24 -14.01 12.54
C VAL A 5 -9.41 -15.44 12.00
N ASP A 6 -9.49 -15.60 10.67
CA ASP A 6 -9.60 -16.90 10.04
C ASP A 6 -8.38 -17.77 10.35
N ILE A 7 -7.19 -17.19 10.35
CA ILE A 7 -5.94 -17.88 10.68
C ILE A 7 -5.92 -18.30 12.14
N GLN A 8 -6.32 -17.41 13.06
CA GLN A 8 -6.35 -17.69 14.49
C GLN A 8 -7.37 -18.75 14.85
N ASN A 9 -8.49 -18.81 14.13
CA ASN A 9 -9.59 -19.72 14.41
C ASN A 9 -9.57 -20.99 13.57
N LYS A 10 -8.51 -21.18 12.78
CA LYS A 10 -8.41 -22.40 11.95
C LYS A 10 -8.32 -23.63 12.82
N VAL A 11 -9.25 -24.56 12.58
CA VAL A 11 -9.27 -25.87 13.22
C VAL A 11 -9.01 -26.94 12.16
N PHE A 12 -8.05 -27.80 12.42
CA PHE A 12 -7.73 -28.91 11.53
C PHE A 12 -8.47 -30.19 11.95
N LYS A 13 -8.75 -31.03 10.94
CA LYS A 13 -9.41 -32.31 11.18
C LYS A 13 -8.53 -33.18 12.11
N GLY A 14 -9.12 -33.62 13.21
CA GLY A 14 -8.41 -34.41 14.22
C GLY A 14 -8.31 -35.87 13.92
N GLY A 15 -7.53 -36.60 14.72
CA GLY A 15 -7.28 -38.01 14.64
C GLY A 15 -6.04 -38.33 15.47
N ILE A 16 -5.19 -39.23 14.99
CA ILE A 16 -3.84 -39.38 15.53
C ILE A 16 -2.95 -38.31 14.93
N GLY A 17 -3.01 -37.11 15.52
CA GLY A 17 -2.44 -35.90 14.93
C GLY A 17 -3.41 -35.25 13.94
N PHE A 18 -2.96 -34.23 13.25
CA PHE A 18 -3.76 -33.54 12.26
C PHE A 18 -3.66 -34.21 10.89
N ASP A 19 -4.71 -34.03 10.08
CA ASP A 19 -4.73 -34.53 8.71
C ASP A 19 -3.72 -33.72 7.88
N LYS A 20 -2.72 -34.40 7.32
CA LYS A 20 -1.66 -33.77 6.54
C LYS A 20 -2.20 -32.98 5.35
N LYS A 21 -3.17 -33.53 4.63
CA LYS A 21 -3.76 -32.85 3.46
C LYS A 21 -4.50 -31.59 3.87
N ASP A 22 -5.21 -31.64 4.99
CA ASP A 22 -5.94 -30.48 5.49
C ASP A 22 -4.99 -29.34 5.86
N VAL A 23 -3.89 -29.67 6.54
CA VAL A 23 -2.85 -28.71 6.87
C VAL A 23 -2.20 -28.13 5.61
N GLU A 24 -1.82 -28.98 4.67
CA GLU A 24 -1.20 -28.54 3.41
C GLU A 24 -2.10 -27.63 2.61
N THR A 25 -3.39 -27.95 2.50
CA THR A 25 -4.38 -27.13 1.79
C THR A 25 -4.48 -25.75 2.43
N PHE A 26 -4.56 -25.69 3.74
CA PHE A 26 -4.61 -24.42 4.47
C PHE A 26 -3.32 -23.63 4.28
N MET A 27 -2.17 -24.25 4.34
CA MET A 27 -0.89 -23.58 4.14
C MET A 27 -0.74 -23.03 2.72
N HIS A 28 -1.23 -23.74 1.71
CA HIS A 28 -1.26 -23.26 0.33
C HIS A 28 -2.12 -21.99 0.20
N GLU A 29 -3.31 -22.02 0.78
CA GLU A 29 -4.21 -20.89 0.78
C GLU A 29 -3.58 -19.68 1.51
N LEU A 30 -2.96 -19.93 2.66
CA LEU A 30 -2.28 -18.92 3.44
C LEU A 30 -1.13 -18.29 2.64
N CYS A 31 -0.30 -19.09 1.99
CA CYS A 31 0.81 -18.61 1.18
C CYS A 31 0.31 -17.78 -0.01
N SER A 32 -0.74 -18.24 -0.67
CA SER A 32 -1.33 -17.52 -1.80
C SER A 32 -1.84 -16.15 -1.38
N ASP A 33 -2.56 -16.08 -0.27
CA ASP A 33 -3.08 -14.82 0.26
C ASP A 33 -1.96 -13.90 0.75
N TYR A 34 -0.93 -14.47 1.36
CA TYR A 34 0.24 -13.72 1.79
C TYR A 34 0.97 -13.08 0.60
N GLU A 35 1.19 -13.86 -0.47
CA GLU A 35 1.81 -13.34 -1.69
C GLU A 35 0.99 -12.20 -2.31
N GLN A 36 -0.32 -12.36 -2.34
CA GLN A 36 -1.21 -11.33 -2.86
C GLN A 36 -1.14 -10.06 -2.02
N LEU A 37 -1.15 -10.19 -0.71
CA LEU A 37 -0.99 -9.05 0.20
C LEU A 37 0.37 -8.37 0.05
N TYR A 38 1.42 -9.16 -0.11
CA TYR A 38 2.77 -8.63 -0.31
C TYR A 38 2.85 -7.80 -1.59
N ARG A 39 2.30 -8.31 -2.69
CA ARG A 39 2.25 -7.58 -3.96
C ARG A 39 1.44 -6.29 -3.85
N SER A 40 0.26 -6.37 -3.21
CA SER A 40 -0.58 -5.20 -2.98
C SER A 40 0.14 -4.15 -2.13
N ASN A 41 0.90 -4.59 -1.12
CA ASN A 41 1.67 -3.70 -0.26
C ASN A 41 2.75 -2.97 -1.06
N VAL A 42 3.49 -3.69 -1.91
CA VAL A 42 4.51 -3.10 -2.79
C VAL A 42 3.88 -2.06 -3.72
N GLU A 43 2.77 -2.41 -4.36
CA GLU A 43 2.05 -1.49 -5.25
C GLU A 43 1.56 -0.23 -4.52
N LEU A 44 1.01 -0.40 -3.31
CA LEU A 44 0.55 0.72 -2.51
C LEU A 44 1.70 1.63 -2.08
N ASN A 45 2.83 1.05 -1.68
CA ASN A 45 4.01 1.82 -1.34
C ASN A 45 4.53 2.62 -2.54
N ASP A 46 4.53 2.03 -3.73
CA ASP A 46 4.91 2.72 -4.96
C ASP A 46 3.96 3.87 -5.27
N LYS A 47 2.65 3.64 -5.09
CA LYS A 47 1.64 4.70 -5.28
C LYS A 47 1.82 5.84 -4.29
N VAL A 48 2.11 5.54 -3.04
CA VAL A 48 2.37 6.57 -2.02
C VAL A 48 3.59 7.38 -2.40
N THR A 49 4.67 6.74 -2.81
CA THR A 49 5.89 7.42 -3.26
C THR A 49 5.60 8.34 -4.45
N THR A 50 4.89 7.84 -5.45
CA THR A 50 4.51 8.62 -6.63
C THR A 50 3.65 9.82 -6.27
N LEU A 51 2.67 9.62 -5.39
CA LEU A 51 1.81 10.70 -4.92
C LEU A 51 2.58 11.78 -4.16
N ASN A 52 3.53 11.37 -3.31
CA ASN A 52 4.38 12.31 -2.58
C ASN A 52 5.26 13.12 -3.53
N GLU A 53 5.83 12.49 -4.54
CA GLU A 53 6.62 13.17 -5.57
C GLU A 53 5.78 14.17 -6.35
N SER A 54 4.56 13.77 -6.73
CA SER A 54 3.62 14.66 -7.41
C SER A 54 3.24 15.84 -6.54
N LEU A 55 3.01 15.61 -5.25
CA LEU A 55 2.67 16.68 -4.31
C LEU A 55 3.80 17.68 -4.17
N GLN A 56 5.05 17.19 -4.07
CA GLN A 56 6.22 18.07 -4.01
C GLN A 56 6.38 18.89 -5.29
N HIS A 57 6.10 18.27 -6.43
CA HIS A 57 6.13 18.96 -7.72
C HIS A 57 5.08 20.08 -7.77
N TYR A 58 3.86 19.83 -7.35
CA TYR A 58 2.81 20.84 -7.29
C TYR A 58 3.16 21.99 -6.36
N LYS A 59 3.74 21.69 -5.21
CA LYS A 59 4.20 22.72 -4.27
C LYS A 59 5.30 23.59 -4.89
N SER A 60 6.23 22.98 -5.60
CA SER A 60 7.30 23.69 -6.29
C SER A 60 6.73 24.63 -7.36
N VAL A 61 5.77 24.16 -8.14
CA VAL A 61 5.09 24.95 -9.16
C VAL A 61 4.32 26.10 -8.51
N GLU A 62 3.59 25.82 -7.43
CA GLU A 62 2.85 26.84 -6.69
C GLU A 62 3.77 27.94 -6.17
N ASP A 63 4.90 27.58 -5.57
CA ASP A 63 5.89 28.54 -5.08
C ASP A 63 6.45 29.40 -6.22
N SER A 64 6.74 28.80 -7.36
CA SER A 64 7.23 29.52 -8.53
C SER A 64 6.19 30.50 -9.06
N MET A 65 4.93 30.09 -9.11
CA MET A 65 3.82 30.97 -9.53
C MET A 65 3.63 32.12 -8.54
N GLN A 66 3.72 31.87 -7.26
CA GLN A 66 3.59 32.86 -6.21
C GLN A 66 4.69 33.91 -6.33
N LYS A 67 5.93 33.46 -6.56
CA LYS A 67 7.08 34.37 -6.79
C LYS A 67 6.90 35.21 -8.04
N ALA A 68 6.40 34.63 -9.12
CA ALA A 68 6.13 35.32 -10.36
C ALA A 68 5.05 36.41 -10.19
N LEU A 69 3.98 36.07 -9.45
CA LEU A 69 2.92 37.02 -9.14
C LEU A 69 3.44 38.21 -8.30
N THR A 70 4.22 37.94 -7.28
CA THR A 70 4.81 38.95 -6.41
C THR A 70 5.72 39.88 -7.20
N LEU A 71 6.54 39.36 -8.08
CA LEU A 71 7.43 40.14 -8.94
C LEU A 71 6.62 40.99 -9.91
N SER A 72 5.56 40.45 -10.49
CA SER A 72 4.68 41.17 -11.40
C SER A 72 3.99 42.35 -10.70
N GLU A 73 3.47 42.13 -9.50
CA GLU A 73 2.86 43.20 -8.69
C GLU A 73 3.86 44.28 -8.35
N LYS A 74 5.07 43.91 -7.98
CA LYS A 74 6.14 44.86 -7.65
C LYS A 74 6.53 45.72 -8.85
N THR A 75 6.65 45.08 -10.01
CA THR A 75 6.95 45.79 -11.27
C THR A 75 5.83 46.76 -11.65
N ALA A 76 4.58 46.37 -11.43
CA ALA A 76 3.43 47.23 -11.72
C ALA A 76 3.35 48.45 -10.81
N GLU A 77 3.84 48.37 -9.58
CA GLU A 77 3.88 49.49 -8.63
C GLU A 77 4.98 50.51 -8.93
N GLU A 78 6.02 50.07 -9.60
CA GLU A 78 7.11 50.94 -10.04
C GLU A 78 6.72 51.78 -11.26
#